data_e259e79a0dda8e0e6e237cef4c82532d
#
_entry.id   e259e79a0dda8e0e6e237cef4c82532d
#
_cell.length_a   1.000
_cell.length_b   1.000
_cell.length_c   1.000
_cell.angle_alpha   90.00
_cell.angle_beta   90.00
_cell.angle_gamma   90.00
#
_symmetry.space_group_name_H-M   'P 1'
#
loop_
_entity.id
_entity.type
_entity.pdbx_description
1 polymer ?
#
loop_
_entity_poly.entity_id
_entity_poly.type
_entity_poly.pdbx_seq_one_letter_code
_entity_poly.pdbx_strand_id
1 'polypeptide(L)'
;MPMNKKRTEKKYMNQRKKTSSSKNKTLKLGGKKHTAIRKPSHITKNLLELLNMVKLYHWKTYSYAEHEATDALYAKLSKHIDEFVEVLLGKDDSAIQKMEKKLKLIDAKNTSDLKKRVYEYRDYFISMNKIFDEKDSDLLNIRDEIIADLNRFLYLSRFK
;
A
#
# COMPACT_ATOMS: atom_id res chain seq x y z
N MET A 1 59.14 -46.02 23.13
CA MET A 1 57.92 -46.13 22.34
C MET A 1 56.94 -45.05 22.76
N PRO A 2 56.75 -43.91 22.06
CA PRO A 2 55.69 -42.96 22.38
C PRO A 2 54.53 -43.15 21.43
N MET A 3 53.46 -43.79 21.90
CA MET A 3 52.22 -43.98 21.09
C MET A 3 51.13 -42.96 21.51
N ASN A 4 50.69 -42.22 20.50
CA ASN A 4 49.32 -41.79 20.29
C ASN A 4 48.74 -40.59 21.05
N LYS A 5 49.46 -39.47 21.14
CA LYS A 5 48.81 -38.17 21.48
C LYS A 5 47.98 -37.53 20.36
N LYS A 6 48.22 -37.87 19.11
CA LYS A 6 47.52 -37.27 17.95
C LYS A 6 46.11 -37.81 17.66
N ARG A 7 45.70 -38.91 18.29
CA ARG A 7 44.39 -39.54 18.05
C ARG A 7 43.29 -39.01 18.99
N THR A 8 43.69 -38.53 20.16
CA THR A 8 42.78 -37.95 21.17
C THR A 8 42.38 -36.51 20.83
N GLU A 9 43.28 -35.70 20.26
CA GLU A 9 42.96 -34.32 19.93
C GLU A 9 41.97 -34.20 18.77
N LYS A 10 42.04 -35.06 17.75
CA LYS A 10 41.07 -35.13 16.68
C LYS A 10 39.65 -35.49 17.15
N LYS A 11 39.52 -36.26 18.23
CA LYS A 11 38.23 -36.68 18.76
C LYS A 11 37.55 -35.53 19.53
N TYR A 12 38.34 -34.71 20.22
CA TYR A 12 37.84 -33.54 20.94
C TYR A 12 37.47 -32.35 20.01
N MET A 13 38.17 -32.13 18.90
CA MET A 13 37.83 -31.09 17.92
C MET A 13 36.56 -31.43 17.14
N ASN A 14 36.26 -32.72 16.88
CA ASN A 14 35.04 -33.11 16.20
C ASN A 14 33.75 -33.03 17.10
N GLN A 15 33.91 -33.07 18.42
CA GLN A 15 32.77 -32.89 19.33
C GLN A 15 32.37 -31.41 19.51
N ARG A 16 33.32 -30.46 19.39
CA ARG A 16 33.02 -29.02 19.49
C ARG A 16 32.32 -28.44 18.25
N LYS A 17 32.35 -29.11 17.11
CA LYS A 17 31.67 -28.70 15.87
C LYS A 17 30.20 -29.14 15.77
N LYS A 18 29.67 -29.91 16.75
CA LYS A 18 28.29 -30.41 16.72
C LYS A 18 27.31 -29.66 17.62
N THR A 19 27.76 -28.68 18.39
CA THR A 19 26.88 -27.97 19.36
C THR A 19 26.59 -26.50 19.05
N SER A 20 26.94 -26.00 17.86
CA SER A 20 26.64 -24.62 17.48
C SER A 20 25.88 -24.51 16.15
N SER A 21 24.84 -25.31 15.99
CA SER A 21 23.86 -25.14 14.91
C SER A 21 22.46 -25.39 15.44
N SER A 22 22.10 -24.65 16.52
CA SER A 22 20.70 -24.37 16.79
C SER A 22 20.26 -23.35 15.76
N LYS A 23 19.82 -23.84 14.60
CA LYS A 23 19.14 -23.04 13.60
C LYS A 23 17.84 -22.56 14.21
N ASN A 24 17.79 -21.30 14.61
CA ASN A 24 16.55 -20.58 14.79
C ASN A 24 15.74 -20.74 13.50
N LYS A 25 14.86 -21.73 13.47
CA LYS A 25 13.74 -21.80 12.53
C LYS A 25 12.80 -20.67 12.91
N THR A 26 13.09 -19.45 12.47
CA THR A 26 12.10 -18.41 12.41
C THR A 26 10.97 -18.95 11.55
N LEU A 27 9.84 -19.18 12.19
CA LEU A 27 8.58 -19.53 11.54
C LEU A 27 8.27 -18.44 10.52
N LYS A 28 8.51 -18.71 9.24
CA LYS A 28 8.04 -17.91 8.12
C LYS A 28 6.54 -18.14 7.95
N LEU A 29 5.75 -17.64 8.90
CA LEU A 29 4.31 -17.55 8.73
C LEU A 29 4.01 -16.38 7.78
N GLY A 30 3.50 -16.68 6.60
CA GLY A 30 2.62 -15.80 5.85
C GLY A 30 3.21 -14.58 5.16
N GLY A 31 4.53 -14.39 5.06
CA GLY A 31 5.15 -13.12 4.63
C GLY A 31 4.95 -12.69 3.16
N LYS A 32 4.46 -13.54 2.25
CA LYS A 32 4.45 -13.20 0.83
C LYS A 32 3.27 -12.36 0.35
N LYS A 33 2.11 -12.41 1.00
CA LYS A 33 0.94 -11.60 0.59
C LYS A 33 0.99 -10.17 1.14
N HIS A 34 1.44 -9.98 2.38
CA HIS A 34 1.54 -8.65 2.99
C HIS A 34 2.65 -7.77 2.39
N THR A 35 3.79 -8.36 1.99
CA THR A 35 4.89 -7.62 1.35
C THR A 35 4.55 -7.10 -0.04
N ALA A 36 3.62 -7.75 -0.78
CA ALA A 36 3.19 -7.26 -2.10
C ALA A 36 2.29 -6.01 -1.98
N ILE A 37 1.44 -5.93 -0.96
CA ILE A 37 0.53 -4.81 -0.72
C ILE A 37 1.29 -3.57 -0.23
N ARG A 38 2.38 -3.75 0.52
CA ARG A 38 3.23 -2.67 1.07
C ARG A 38 4.19 -2.05 0.04
N LYS A 39 4.25 -2.57 -1.19
CA LYS A 39 5.14 -2.00 -2.21
C LYS A 39 4.67 -0.62 -2.63
N PRO A 40 5.52 0.43 -2.54
CA PRO A 40 5.17 1.78 -2.97
C PRO A 40 4.57 1.82 -4.38
N SER A 41 5.12 1.04 -5.32
CA SER A 41 4.61 0.96 -6.69
C SER A 41 3.16 0.46 -6.80
N HIS A 42 2.74 -0.49 -5.95
CA HIS A 42 1.38 -1.01 -5.94
C HIS A 42 0.39 0.00 -5.33
N ILE A 43 0.80 0.65 -4.25
CA ILE A 43 -0.01 1.70 -3.61
C ILE A 43 -0.19 2.86 -4.58
N THR A 44 0.91 3.40 -5.14
CA THR A 44 0.88 4.51 -6.11
C THR A 44 0.02 4.18 -7.32
N LYS A 45 0.08 2.94 -7.84
CA LYS A 45 -0.81 2.50 -8.92
C LYS A 45 -2.28 2.67 -8.56
N ASN A 46 -2.71 2.14 -7.39
CA ASN A 46 -4.11 2.23 -6.96
C ASN A 46 -4.56 3.69 -6.76
N LEU A 47 -3.67 4.55 -6.25
CA LEU A 47 -3.93 5.97 -6.08
C LEU A 47 -4.14 6.68 -7.44
N LEU A 48 -3.31 6.38 -8.43
CA LEU A 48 -3.44 6.92 -9.79
C LEU A 48 -4.70 6.38 -10.50
N GLU A 49 -5.06 5.11 -10.29
CA GLU A 49 -6.30 4.54 -10.84
C GLU A 49 -7.54 5.23 -10.27
N LEU A 50 -7.56 5.51 -8.95
CA LEU A 50 -8.62 6.30 -8.32
C LEU A 50 -8.72 7.70 -8.91
N LEU A 51 -7.59 8.42 -8.98
CA LEU A 51 -7.55 9.79 -9.48
C LEU A 51 -8.06 9.88 -10.93
N ASN A 52 -7.59 8.97 -11.80
CA ASN A 52 -8.02 8.89 -13.19
C ASN A 52 -9.51 8.52 -13.33
N MET A 53 -10.03 7.62 -12.50
CA MET A 53 -11.45 7.27 -12.48
C MET A 53 -12.33 8.48 -12.20
N VAL A 54 -11.98 9.28 -11.19
CA VAL A 54 -12.73 10.49 -10.84
C VAL A 54 -12.68 11.50 -12.00
N LYS A 55 -11.50 11.69 -12.63
CA LYS A 55 -11.35 12.64 -13.74
C LYS A 55 -12.12 12.20 -14.99
N LEU A 56 -12.10 10.91 -15.31
CA LEU A 56 -12.88 10.38 -16.44
C LEU A 56 -14.38 10.59 -16.22
N TYR A 57 -14.86 10.34 -15.01
CA TYR A 57 -16.28 10.55 -14.70
C TYR A 57 -16.65 12.03 -14.74
N HIS A 58 -15.79 12.91 -14.23
CA HIS A 58 -15.96 14.36 -14.31
C HIS A 58 -16.20 14.85 -15.74
N TRP A 59 -15.48 14.33 -16.71
CA TRP A 59 -15.65 14.69 -18.13
C TRP A 59 -16.90 14.07 -18.76
N LYS A 60 -17.41 12.99 -18.21
CA LYS A 60 -18.46 12.17 -18.77
C LYS A 60 -19.85 12.55 -18.28
N THR A 61 -19.96 13.09 -17.08
CA THR A 61 -21.28 13.42 -16.49
C THR A 61 -21.95 14.58 -17.23
N TYR A 62 -23.27 14.48 -17.38
CA TYR A 62 -24.11 15.56 -17.88
C TYR A 62 -24.78 16.36 -16.75
N SER A 63 -24.59 15.98 -15.51
CA SER A 63 -25.11 16.68 -14.33
C SER A 63 -24.10 17.74 -13.88
N TYR A 64 -24.50 18.99 -13.85
CA TYR A 64 -23.66 20.07 -13.33
C TYR A 64 -23.25 19.83 -11.87
N ALA A 65 -24.18 19.37 -11.01
CA ALA A 65 -23.88 19.07 -9.62
C ALA A 65 -22.82 17.96 -9.48
N GLU A 66 -22.88 16.93 -10.31
CA GLU A 66 -21.85 15.87 -10.32
C GLU A 66 -20.52 16.36 -10.88
N HIS A 67 -20.55 17.21 -11.90
CA HIS A 67 -19.37 17.84 -12.48
C HIS A 67 -18.60 18.63 -11.41
N GLU A 68 -19.28 19.53 -10.68
CA GLU A 68 -18.71 20.31 -9.59
C GLU A 68 -18.21 19.42 -8.43
N ALA A 69 -19.01 18.42 -8.04
CA ALA A 69 -18.62 17.53 -6.93
C ALA A 69 -17.39 16.68 -7.27
N THR A 70 -17.28 16.22 -8.52
CA THR A 70 -16.12 15.42 -8.97
C THR A 70 -14.89 16.28 -9.23
N ASP A 71 -15.05 17.55 -9.66
CA ASP A 71 -13.92 18.47 -9.80
C ASP A 71 -13.31 18.81 -8.44
N ALA A 72 -14.16 19.15 -7.47
CA ALA A 72 -13.72 19.40 -6.09
C ALA A 72 -13.04 18.16 -5.46
N LEU A 73 -13.58 16.96 -5.72
CA LEU A 73 -12.97 15.72 -5.25
C LEU A 73 -11.60 15.48 -5.92
N TYR A 74 -11.51 15.66 -7.24
CA TYR A 74 -10.26 15.48 -7.99
C TYR A 74 -9.15 16.39 -7.47
N ALA A 75 -9.45 17.67 -7.26
CA ALA A 75 -8.46 18.64 -6.77
C ALA A 75 -7.88 18.23 -5.41
N LYS A 76 -8.74 17.79 -4.47
CA LYS A 76 -8.31 17.36 -3.14
C LYS A 76 -7.55 16.04 -3.18
N LEU A 77 -8.06 15.05 -3.92
CA LEU A 77 -7.37 13.77 -4.08
C LEU A 77 -5.99 13.96 -4.72
N SER A 78 -5.86 14.82 -5.73
CA SER A 78 -4.57 15.11 -6.36
C SER A 78 -3.55 15.61 -5.35
N LYS A 79 -3.94 16.55 -4.48
CA LYS A 79 -3.07 17.08 -3.43
C LYS A 79 -2.69 16.00 -2.41
N HIS A 80 -3.66 15.32 -1.80
CA HIS A 80 -3.38 14.35 -0.75
C HIS A 80 -2.69 13.09 -1.26
N ILE A 81 -2.91 12.69 -2.50
CA ILE A 81 -2.19 11.58 -3.13
C ILE A 81 -0.71 11.93 -3.34
N ASP A 82 -0.42 13.15 -3.77
CA ASP A 82 0.95 13.65 -3.95
C ASP A 82 1.69 13.62 -2.60
N GLU A 83 1.11 14.26 -1.58
CA GLU A 83 1.63 14.26 -0.20
C GLU A 83 1.86 12.84 0.34
N PHE A 84 0.91 11.92 0.12
CA PHE A 84 1.00 10.54 0.58
C PHE A 84 2.17 9.81 -0.08
N VAL A 85 2.33 9.96 -1.40
CA VAL A 85 3.38 9.29 -2.16
C VAL A 85 4.76 9.84 -1.78
N GLU A 86 4.90 11.17 -1.62
CA GLU A 86 6.15 11.79 -1.19
C GLU A 86 6.59 11.31 0.19
N VAL A 87 5.69 11.29 1.18
CA VAL A 87 5.97 10.76 2.53
C VAL A 87 6.31 9.27 2.48
N LEU A 88 5.55 8.47 1.71
CA LEU A 88 5.81 7.04 1.55
C LEU A 88 7.21 6.75 1.00
N LEU A 89 7.65 7.50 0.01
CA LEU A 89 8.97 7.35 -0.60
C LEU A 89 10.09 7.87 0.30
N GLY A 90 9.83 8.97 1.01
CA GLY A 90 10.81 9.55 1.95
C GLY A 90 11.10 8.64 3.15
N LYS A 91 10.14 7.84 3.60
CA LYS A 91 10.33 6.90 4.74
C LYS A 91 11.27 5.75 4.43
N ASP A 92 11.29 5.27 3.22
CA ASP A 92 12.07 4.08 2.81
C ASP A 92 13.34 4.45 2.05
N ASP A 93 13.65 5.76 1.88
CA ASP A 93 14.71 6.27 1.00
C ASP A 93 14.65 5.57 -0.38
N SER A 94 13.45 5.23 -0.80
CA SER A 94 13.18 4.44 -2.00
C SER A 94 12.58 5.32 -3.09
N ALA A 95 13.15 5.23 -4.28
CA ALA A 95 12.48 5.73 -5.48
C ALA A 95 11.50 4.68 -6.01
N ILE A 96 10.48 5.12 -6.73
CA ILE A 96 9.62 4.19 -7.50
C ILE A 96 10.45 3.61 -8.64
N GLN A 97 11.18 2.54 -8.37
CA GLN A 97 12.12 1.92 -9.34
C GLN A 97 11.39 1.20 -10.48
N LYS A 98 10.19 0.67 -10.21
CA LYS A 98 9.35 -0.02 -11.21
C LYS A 98 7.90 0.29 -10.93
N MET A 99 7.32 1.19 -11.68
CA MET A 99 5.86 1.25 -11.81
C MET A 99 5.36 -0.01 -12.51
N GLU A 100 4.20 -0.50 -12.10
CA GLU A 100 3.52 -1.52 -12.92
C GLU A 100 3.27 -0.93 -14.31
N LYS A 101 3.65 -1.69 -15.35
CA LYS A 101 3.64 -1.21 -16.74
C LYS A 101 2.26 -0.82 -17.28
N LYS A 102 1.17 -1.14 -16.54
CA LYS A 102 -0.20 -0.88 -16.98
C LYS A 102 -1.02 -0.31 -15.82
N LEU A 103 -1.59 0.87 -16.01
CA LEU A 103 -2.65 1.41 -15.19
C LEU A 103 -3.99 0.95 -15.79
N LYS A 104 -4.91 0.54 -14.92
CA LYS A 104 -6.28 0.22 -15.32
C LYS A 104 -7.10 1.50 -15.31
N LEU A 105 -7.57 1.94 -16.46
CA LEU A 105 -8.57 2.98 -16.51
C LEU A 105 -9.92 2.40 -16.11
N ILE A 106 -10.45 2.88 -14.99
CA ILE A 106 -11.75 2.48 -14.47
C ILE A 106 -12.77 3.48 -15.00
N ASP A 107 -13.62 3.01 -15.91
CA ASP A 107 -14.70 3.81 -16.47
C ASP A 107 -16.00 3.53 -15.72
N ALA A 108 -16.38 4.43 -14.80
CA ALA A 108 -17.66 4.36 -14.11
C ALA A 108 -18.81 4.69 -15.07
N LYS A 109 -19.79 3.79 -15.16
CA LYS A 109 -20.88 3.89 -16.15
C LYS A 109 -21.89 5.00 -15.81
N ASN A 110 -22.16 5.20 -14.54
CA ASN A 110 -23.12 6.17 -14.00
C ASN A 110 -22.77 6.47 -12.54
N THR A 111 -23.55 7.37 -11.93
CA THR A 111 -23.38 7.78 -10.52
C THR A 111 -23.38 6.64 -9.52
N SER A 112 -24.25 5.65 -9.72
CA SER A 112 -24.32 4.48 -8.82
C SER A 112 -23.05 3.63 -8.90
N ASP A 113 -22.53 3.41 -10.11
CA ASP A 113 -21.27 2.68 -10.31
C ASP A 113 -20.07 3.48 -9.76
N LEU A 114 -20.03 4.80 -9.98
CA LEU A 114 -19.01 5.66 -9.38
C LEU A 114 -19.01 5.55 -7.84
N LYS A 115 -20.20 5.70 -7.21
CA LYS A 115 -20.35 5.58 -5.75
C LYS A 115 -19.85 4.23 -5.25
N LYS A 116 -20.22 3.14 -5.93
CA LYS A 116 -19.74 1.80 -5.58
C LYS A 116 -18.22 1.72 -5.61
N ARG A 117 -17.59 2.27 -6.65
CA ARG A 117 -16.13 2.31 -6.76
C ARG A 117 -15.49 3.15 -5.65
N VAL A 118 -16.09 4.29 -5.33
CA VAL A 118 -15.61 5.14 -4.23
C VAL A 118 -15.68 4.39 -2.89
N TYR A 119 -16.73 3.58 -2.63
CA TYR A 119 -16.78 2.71 -1.45
C TYR A 119 -15.66 1.66 -1.47
N GLU A 120 -15.39 1.01 -2.61
CA GLU A 120 -14.31 0.04 -2.75
C GLU A 120 -12.94 0.66 -2.45
N TYR A 121 -12.67 1.88 -2.92
CA TYR A 121 -11.44 2.61 -2.60
C TYR A 121 -11.38 3.04 -1.13
N ARG A 122 -12.48 3.51 -0.55
CA ARG A 122 -12.53 3.82 0.88
C ARG A 122 -12.16 2.60 1.73
N ASP A 123 -12.72 1.43 1.41
CA ASP A 123 -12.41 0.18 2.12
C ASP A 123 -10.95 -0.25 1.89
N TYR A 124 -10.39 0.01 0.71
CA TYR A 124 -8.97 -0.16 0.44
C TYR A 124 -8.11 0.72 1.38
N PHE A 125 -8.42 2.01 1.54
CA PHE A 125 -7.71 2.89 2.46
C PHE A 125 -7.85 2.45 3.92
N ILE A 126 -9.02 2.04 4.35
CA ILE A 126 -9.23 1.48 5.70
C ILE A 126 -8.39 0.22 5.92
N SER A 127 -8.23 -0.61 4.90
CA SER A 127 -7.42 -1.83 4.97
C SER A 127 -5.92 -1.54 5.19
N MET A 128 -5.45 -0.31 4.95
CA MET A 128 -4.06 0.11 5.18
C MET A 128 -3.66 0.05 6.66
N ASN A 129 -4.60 0.03 7.62
CA ASN A 129 -4.35 -0.25 9.03
C ASN A 129 -3.68 -1.62 9.26
N LYS A 130 -3.77 -2.55 8.30
CA LYS A 130 -3.10 -3.86 8.34
C LYS A 130 -1.66 -3.82 7.80
N ILE A 131 -1.27 -2.72 7.20
CA ILE A 131 0.00 -2.54 6.49
C ILE A 131 0.90 -1.57 7.21
N PHE A 132 0.33 -0.46 7.68
CA PHE A 132 0.98 0.62 8.40
C PHE A 132 0.66 0.53 9.89
N ASP A 133 1.63 0.89 10.74
CA ASP A 133 1.51 0.87 12.20
C ASP A 133 1.67 2.28 12.80
N GLU A 134 1.79 2.39 14.10
CA GLU A 134 1.93 3.67 14.81
C GLU A 134 3.14 4.52 14.37
N LYS A 135 4.17 3.88 13.82
CA LYS A 135 5.36 4.57 13.29
C LYS A 135 5.10 5.24 11.94
N ASP A 136 3.99 4.85 11.31
CA ASP A 136 3.53 5.38 10.04
C ASP A 136 2.36 6.35 10.24
N SER A 137 2.24 7.00 11.42
CA SER A 137 1.14 7.90 11.77
C SER A 137 1.01 9.08 10.81
N ASP A 138 2.12 9.56 10.25
CA ASP A 138 2.16 10.58 9.20
C ASP A 138 1.42 10.13 7.93
N LEU A 139 1.70 8.92 7.44
CA LEU A 139 0.97 8.32 6.31
C LEU A 139 -0.50 8.04 6.63
N LEU A 140 -0.78 7.55 7.84
CA LEU A 140 -2.14 7.27 8.27
C LEU A 140 -2.98 8.54 8.37
N ASN A 141 -2.40 9.68 8.80
CA ASN A 141 -3.09 10.97 8.82
C ASN A 141 -3.47 11.43 7.41
N ILE A 142 -2.55 11.40 6.44
CA ILE A 142 -2.84 11.78 5.05
C ILE A 142 -3.89 10.83 4.44
N ARG A 143 -3.78 9.54 4.70
CA ARG A 143 -4.78 8.54 4.30
C ARG A 143 -6.17 8.86 4.85
N ASP A 144 -6.27 9.32 6.10
CA ASP A 144 -7.54 9.68 6.74
C ASP A 144 -8.15 10.93 6.09
N GLU A 145 -7.35 11.89 5.63
CA GLU A 145 -7.81 13.01 4.83
C GLU A 145 -8.41 12.55 3.48
N ILE A 146 -7.77 11.58 2.82
CA ILE A 146 -8.32 10.97 1.61
C ILE A 146 -9.67 10.30 1.90
N ILE A 147 -9.79 9.54 2.99
CA ILE A 147 -11.04 8.90 3.41
C ILE A 147 -12.12 9.96 3.69
N ALA A 148 -11.77 11.07 4.36
CA ALA A 148 -12.68 12.15 4.64
C ALA A 148 -13.21 12.80 3.36
N ASP A 149 -12.37 13.03 2.35
CA ASP A 149 -12.78 13.56 1.05
C ASP A 149 -13.70 12.59 0.28
N LEU A 150 -13.41 11.30 0.31
CA LEU A 150 -14.29 10.29 -0.29
C LEU A 150 -15.68 10.26 0.41
N ASN A 151 -15.70 10.32 1.74
CA ASN A 151 -16.94 10.35 2.51
C ASN A 151 -17.75 11.64 2.23
N ARG A 152 -17.07 12.79 2.14
CA ARG A 152 -17.70 14.07 1.78
C ARG A 152 -18.30 14.01 0.37
N PHE A 153 -17.59 13.46 -0.59
CA PHE A 153 -18.14 13.25 -1.93
C PHE A 153 -19.38 12.35 -1.90
N LEU A 154 -19.33 11.23 -1.20
CA LEU A 154 -20.49 10.33 -1.05
C LEU A 154 -21.70 11.02 -0.41
N TYR A 155 -21.47 11.94 0.53
CA TYR A 155 -22.53 12.75 1.11
C TYR A 155 -23.11 13.72 0.06
N LEU A 156 -22.28 14.54 -0.58
CA LEU A 156 -22.72 15.53 -1.58
C LEU A 156 -23.43 14.88 -2.77
N SER A 157 -23.01 13.69 -3.16
CA SER A 157 -23.62 12.94 -4.25
C SER A 157 -25.04 12.42 -3.99
N ARG A 158 -25.61 12.67 -2.80
CA ARG A 158 -27.03 12.39 -2.48
C ARG A 158 -27.97 13.48 -2.98
N PHE A 159 -27.45 14.68 -3.18
CA PHE A 159 -28.21 15.80 -3.70
C PHE A 159 -28.25 15.72 -5.24
N LYS A 160 -29.41 16.09 -5.78
CA LYS A 160 -29.66 16.10 -7.24
C LYS A 160 -29.55 17.51 -7.78
#